data_a205c74ee77194ef85cfcc1600dbdc4a
#
_entry.id   a205c74ee77194ef85cfcc1600dbdc4a
#
_cell.length_a   1.000
_cell.length_b   1.000
_cell.length_c   1.000
_cell.angle_alpha   90.00
_cell.angle_beta   90.00
_cell.angle_gamma   90.00
#
_symmetry.space_group_name_H-M   'P 1'
#
loop_
_entity.id
_entity.type
_entity.pdbx_description
1 polymer ?
#
loop_
_entity_poly.entity_id
_entity_poly.type
_entity_poly.pdbx_seq_one_letter_code
_entity_poly.pdbx_strand_id
1 'polypeptide(L)'
;MFVGQNDLLELYALYPATPSDQLLAAAYSAGLALAAQAVRVSDAGGKVLVMSPPNLSSTPFARAEDAAAGDNSRSALIKALAVRFGDGLRLGVAKKTGAQVALMFTNETMENMVSFPASYGGMTNVTDAACDKTLAPTVLQCTSDTLVTGATSTSYLWADDRHPSPNGHAYIGAAAANQTRRNPF
;
A
#
# COMPACT_ATOMS: atom_id res chain seq x y z
N MET A 1 8.24 -2.94 -10.01
CA MET A 1 8.11 -3.86 -8.84
C MET A 1 7.15 -3.22 -7.84
N PHE A 2 6.09 -3.89 -7.47
CA PHE A 2 5.10 -3.41 -6.47
C PHE A 2 4.81 -4.57 -5.53
N VAL A 3 5.55 -4.65 -4.43
CA VAL A 3 5.57 -5.74 -3.45
C VAL A 3 5.84 -5.20 -2.05
N GLY A 4 5.66 -6.04 -1.02
CA GLY A 4 5.96 -5.69 0.38
C GLY A 4 4.72 -5.55 1.27
N GLN A 5 3.52 -5.54 0.70
CA GLN A 5 2.29 -5.45 1.50
C GLN A 5 2.12 -6.66 2.42
N ASN A 6 2.38 -7.87 1.90
CA ASN A 6 2.27 -9.09 2.70
C ASN A 6 3.33 -9.13 3.80
N ASP A 7 4.57 -8.68 3.51
CA ASP A 7 5.62 -8.57 4.53
C ASP A 7 5.16 -7.69 5.70
N LEU A 8 4.51 -6.56 5.41
CA LEU A 8 3.99 -5.67 6.47
C LEU A 8 2.85 -6.30 7.27
N LEU A 9 1.95 -7.04 6.61
CA LEU A 9 0.85 -7.73 7.28
C LEU A 9 1.34 -8.89 8.13
N GLU A 10 2.32 -9.64 7.66
CA GLU A 10 2.97 -10.72 8.44
C GLU A 10 3.68 -10.15 9.68
N LEU A 11 4.42 -9.05 9.53
CA LEU A 11 5.03 -8.37 10.68
C LEU A 11 3.99 -7.86 11.66
N TYR A 12 2.92 -7.22 11.16
CA TYR A 12 1.83 -6.75 12.01
C TYR A 12 1.16 -7.90 12.79
N ALA A 13 0.98 -9.06 12.17
CA ALA A 13 0.37 -10.23 12.81
C ALA A 13 1.17 -10.78 13.99
N LEU A 14 2.47 -10.46 14.11
CA LEU A 14 3.30 -10.82 15.26
C LEU A 14 3.07 -9.93 16.49
N TYR A 15 2.39 -8.79 16.32
CA TYR A 15 2.06 -7.91 17.43
C TYR A 15 0.82 -8.42 18.19
N PRO A 16 0.75 -8.36 19.54
CA PRO A 16 1.74 -7.77 20.45
C PRO A 16 2.81 -8.74 20.98
N ALA A 17 2.86 -9.99 20.50
CA ALA A 17 3.83 -10.97 20.98
C ALA A 17 5.28 -10.53 20.70
N THR A 18 5.50 -9.81 19.59
CA THR A 18 6.79 -9.19 19.26
C THR A 18 6.70 -7.68 19.52
N PRO A 19 7.67 -7.08 20.23
CA PRO A 19 7.72 -5.64 20.48
C PRO A 19 7.75 -4.82 19.18
N SER A 20 7.08 -3.66 19.17
CA SER A 20 6.94 -2.81 17.99
C SER A 20 8.27 -2.31 17.41
N ASP A 21 9.27 -2.02 18.23
CA ASP A 21 10.60 -1.61 17.80
C ASP A 21 11.31 -2.69 16.97
N GLN A 22 11.17 -3.96 17.35
CA GLN A 22 11.70 -5.10 16.59
C GLN A 22 10.96 -5.25 15.24
N LEU A 23 9.64 -5.09 15.22
CA LEU A 23 8.84 -5.12 14.01
C LEU A 23 9.21 -3.98 13.04
N LEU A 24 9.44 -2.79 13.57
CA LEU A 24 9.89 -1.62 12.80
C LEU A 24 11.30 -1.85 12.21
N ALA A 25 12.21 -2.45 12.97
CA ALA A 25 13.53 -2.83 12.47
C ALA A 25 13.46 -3.89 11.37
N ALA A 26 12.57 -4.88 11.51
CA ALA A 26 12.32 -5.90 10.49
C ALA A 26 11.72 -5.30 9.21
N ALA A 27 10.76 -4.38 9.32
CA ALA A 27 10.19 -3.67 8.17
C ALA A 27 11.26 -2.86 7.41
N TYR A 28 12.14 -2.16 8.13
CA TYR A 28 13.26 -1.45 7.52
C TYR A 28 14.20 -2.40 6.76
N SER A 29 14.52 -3.56 7.35
CA SER A 29 15.37 -4.57 6.72
C SER A 29 14.72 -5.17 5.47
N ALA A 30 13.41 -5.39 5.47
CA ALA A 30 12.67 -5.84 4.30
C ALA A 30 12.71 -4.81 3.16
N GLY A 31 12.61 -3.52 3.48
CA GLY A 31 12.79 -2.44 2.52
C GLY A 31 14.19 -2.41 1.88
N LEU A 32 15.24 -2.61 2.68
CA LEU A 32 16.62 -2.76 2.17
C LEU A 32 16.75 -3.97 1.25
N ALA A 33 16.13 -5.10 1.61
CA ALA A 33 16.16 -6.31 0.80
C ALA A 33 15.48 -6.11 -0.56
N LEU A 34 14.34 -5.43 -0.61
CA LEU A 34 13.67 -5.07 -1.86
C LEU A 34 14.56 -4.16 -2.72
N ALA A 35 15.19 -3.15 -2.11
CA ALA A 35 16.13 -2.26 -2.81
C ALA A 35 17.29 -3.06 -3.45
N ALA A 36 17.84 -4.03 -2.74
CA ALA A 36 18.90 -4.88 -3.27
C ALA A 36 18.44 -5.68 -4.50
N GLN A 37 17.19 -6.19 -4.53
CA GLN A 37 16.66 -6.86 -5.72
C GLN A 37 16.47 -5.89 -6.91
N ALA A 38 15.97 -4.67 -6.65
CA ALA A 38 15.85 -3.65 -7.69
C ALA A 38 17.21 -3.28 -8.30
N VAL A 39 18.23 -3.11 -7.46
CA VAL A 39 19.60 -2.84 -7.89
C VAL A 39 20.15 -4.00 -8.73
N ARG A 40 19.91 -5.26 -8.36
CA ARG A 40 20.32 -6.43 -9.15
C ARG A 40 19.74 -6.42 -10.56
N VAL A 41 18.47 -6.05 -10.73
CA VAL A 41 17.83 -5.90 -12.04
C VAL A 41 18.51 -4.77 -12.83
N SER A 42 18.77 -3.64 -12.16
CA SER A 42 19.49 -2.51 -12.78
C SER A 42 20.91 -2.89 -13.19
N ASP A 43 21.65 -3.63 -12.37
CA ASP A 43 23.01 -4.10 -12.70
C ASP A 43 23.04 -5.07 -13.89
N ALA A 44 21.93 -5.78 -14.14
CA ALA A 44 21.73 -6.59 -15.34
C ALA A 44 21.27 -5.77 -16.57
N GLY A 45 21.28 -4.44 -16.51
CA GLY A 45 20.87 -3.54 -17.58
C GLY A 45 19.37 -3.24 -17.65
N GLY A 46 18.60 -3.67 -16.66
CA GLY A 46 17.17 -3.41 -16.59
C GLY A 46 16.84 -2.02 -16.02
N LYS A 47 15.74 -1.43 -16.48
CA LYS A 47 15.15 -0.22 -15.89
C LYS A 47 14.03 -0.62 -14.95
N VAL A 48 14.04 -0.12 -13.72
CA VAL A 48 13.14 -0.58 -12.66
C VAL A 48 12.39 0.59 -12.02
N LEU A 49 11.06 0.60 -12.09
CA LEU A 49 10.25 1.36 -11.16
C LEU A 49 9.93 0.47 -9.94
N VAL A 50 10.38 0.88 -8.76
CA VAL A 50 10.02 0.25 -7.48
C VAL A 50 9.00 1.13 -6.78
N MET A 51 7.89 0.52 -6.39
CA MET A 51 6.82 1.17 -5.65
C MET A 51 6.86 0.65 -4.21
N SER A 52 6.82 1.56 -3.23
CA SER A 52 6.67 1.16 -1.83
C SER A 52 5.34 0.42 -1.63
N PRO A 53 5.22 -0.48 -0.64
CA PRO A 53 3.92 -1.01 -0.26
C PRO A 53 2.98 0.14 0.13
N PRO A 54 1.67 0.01 -0.11
CA PRO A 54 0.69 1.01 0.30
C PRO A 54 0.64 1.10 1.82
N ASN A 55 0.35 2.29 2.32
CA ASN A 55 0.01 2.47 3.73
C ASN A 55 -1.41 1.94 3.97
N LEU A 56 -1.52 0.84 4.71
CA LEU A 56 -2.79 0.20 5.02
C LEU A 56 -3.51 0.81 6.25
N SER A 57 -2.97 1.87 6.87
CA SER A 57 -3.55 2.44 8.11
C SER A 57 -4.94 3.05 7.93
N SER A 58 -5.33 3.37 6.69
CA SER A 58 -6.65 3.94 6.38
C SER A 58 -7.64 2.90 5.87
N THR A 59 -7.25 1.63 5.79
CA THR A 59 -8.10 0.55 5.27
C THR A 59 -9.24 0.19 6.25
N PRO A 60 -10.33 -0.42 5.76
CA PRO A 60 -11.35 -1.00 6.64
C PRO A 60 -10.75 -2.01 7.63
N PHE A 61 -9.70 -2.76 7.25
CA PHE A 61 -8.96 -3.66 8.13
C PHE A 61 -8.36 -2.92 9.33
N ALA A 62 -7.57 -1.85 9.09
CA ALA A 62 -6.93 -1.10 10.17
C ALA A 62 -7.96 -0.45 11.11
N ARG A 63 -9.09 0.00 10.58
CA ARG A 63 -10.20 0.54 11.38
C ARG A 63 -10.85 -0.53 12.27
N ALA A 64 -11.01 -1.75 11.77
CA ALA A 64 -11.53 -2.87 12.55
C ALA A 64 -10.55 -3.27 13.68
N GLU A 65 -9.24 -3.24 13.40
CA GLU A 65 -8.19 -3.50 14.39
C GLU A 65 -8.17 -2.41 15.50
N ASP A 66 -8.31 -1.13 15.13
CA ASP A 66 -8.42 -0.02 16.08
C ASP A 66 -9.70 -0.15 16.94
N ALA A 67 -10.82 -0.47 16.32
CA ALA A 67 -12.07 -0.68 17.05
C ALA A 67 -11.96 -1.85 18.06
N ALA A 68 -11.29 -2.94 17.68
CA ALA A 68 -11.05 -4.07 18.57
C ALA A 68 -10.08 -3.73 19.72
N ALA A 69 -9.11 -2.84 19.48
CA ALA A 69 -8.16 -2.37 20.49
C ALA A 69 -8.76 -1.28 21.41
N GLY A 70 -9.81 -0.59 20.96
CA GLY A 70 -10.42 0.53 21.66
C GLY A 70 -9.64 1.85 21.53
N ASP A 71 -8.65 1.91 20.64
CA ASP A 71 -7.82 3.10 20.37
C ASP A 71 -7.29 3.07 18.93
N ASN A 72 -6.42 4.02 18.56
CA ASN A 72 -5.81 4.12 17.23
C ASN A 72 -4.38 3.51 17.17
N SER A 73 -4.02 2.66 18.12
CA SER A 73 -2.65 2.13 18.21
C SER A 73 -2.31 1.16 17.06
N ARG A 74 -3.31 0.45 16.55
CA ARG A 74 -3.13 -0.55 15.49
C ARG A 74 -2.87 0.10 14.14
N SER A 75 -3.70 1.05 13.74
CA SER A 75 -3.47 1.81 12.51
C SER A 75 -2.17 2.62 12.57
N ALA A 76 -1.83 3.17 13.74
CA ALA A 76 -0.55 3.87 13.94
C ALA A 76 0.66 2.93 13.73
N LEU A 77 0.61 1.69 14.26
CA LEU A 77 1.66 0.70 14.04
C LEU A 77 1.75 0.31 12.56
N ILE A 78 0.62 0.02 11.91
CA ILE A 78 0.57 -0.31 10.47
C ILE A 78 1.20 0.80 9.64
N LYS A 79 0.88 2.07 9.94
CA LYS A 79 1.51 3.23 9.28
C LYS A 79 3.01 3.26 9.52
N ALA A 80 3.46 3.07 10.75
CA ALA A 80 4.86 3.10 11.11
C ALA A 80 5.68 2.01 10.40
N LEU A 81 5.12 0.80 10.26
CA LEU A 81 5.73 -0.29 9.50
C LEU A 81 5.93 0.09 8.02
N ALA A 82 4.90 0.66 7.38
CA ALA A 82 4.98 1.09 5.98
C ALA A 82 6.04 2.21 5.78
N VAL A 83 6.10 3.18 6.70
CA VAL A 83 7.12 4.24 6.68
C VAL A 83 8.52 3.64 6.81
N ARG A 84 8.75 2.74 7.78
CA ARG A 84 10.06 2.13 8.00
C ARG A 84 10.52 1.28 6.83
N PHE A 85 9.60 0.55 6.20
CA PHE A 85 9.90 -0.17 4.96
C PHE A 85 10.34 0.81 3.85
N GLY A 86 9.59 1.90 3.66
CA GLY A 86 9.92 2.94 2.69
C GLY A 86 11.28 3.59 2.94
N ASP A 87 11.66 3.81 4.20
CA ASP A 87 12.98 4.33 4.59
C ASP A 87 14.11 3.36 4.17
N GLY A 88 13.94 2.06 4.44
CA GLY A 88 14.88 1.03 4.03
C GLY A 88 15.02 0.95 2.51
N LEU A 89 13.90 0.97 1.79
CA LEU A 89 13.86 0.96 0.33
C LEU A 89 14.62 2.16 -0.25
N ARG A 90 14.30 3.37 0.21
CA ARG A 90 14.95 4.61 -0.24
C ARG A 90 16.45 4.61 0.00
N LEU A 91 16.86 4.24 1.21
CA LEU A 91 18.28 4.21 1.56
C LEU A 91 19.04 3.14 0.75
N GLY A 92 18.44 1.98 0.54
CA GLY A 92 19.05 0.89 -0.21
C GLY A 92 19.31 1.26 -1.67
N VAL A 93 18.36 1.95 -2.32
CA VAL A 93 18.53 2.47 -3.69
C VAL A 93 19.54 3.62 -3.73
N ALA A 94 19.47 4.57 -2.79
CA ALA A 94 20.35 5.74 -2.76
C ALA A 94 21.84 5.40 -2.60
N LYS A 95 22.17 4.23 -2.04
CA LYS A 95 23.55 3.76 -1.89
C LYS A 95 24.20 3.34 -3.21
N LYS A 96 23.42 3.11 -4.26
CA LYS A 96 23.91 2.66 -5.55
C LYS A 96 23.99 3.83 -6.54
N THR A 97 25.20 4.27 -6.83
CA THR A 97 25.44 5.30 -7.87
C THR A 97 25.23 4.69 -9.26
N GLY A 98 24.50 5.42 -10.13
CA GLY A 98 24.25 5.00 -11.50
C GLY A 98 23.20 3.89 -11.67
N ALA A 99 22.45 3.56 -10.62
CA ALA A 99 21.36 2.61 -10.73
C ALA A 99 20.20 3.20 -11.57
N GLN A 100 19.68 2.40 -12.50
CA GLN A 100 18.48 2.73 -13.27
C GLN A 100 17.22 2.31 -12.50
N VAL A 101 17.02 2.90 -11.33
CA VAL A 101 15.92 2.60 -10.41
C VAL A 101 15.17 3.88 -10.08
N ALA A 102 13.93 3.97 -10.51
CA ALA A 102 13.00 5.00 -10.04
C ALA A 102 12.22 4.50 -8.82
N LEU A 103 11.93 5.40 -7.89
CA LEU A 103 11.12 5.13 -6.69
C LEU A 103 9.79 5.86 -6.79
N MET A 104 8.72 5.19 -6.37
CA MET A 104 7.42 5.78 -6.13
C MET A 104 6.93 5.39 -4.74
N PHE A 105 6.56 6.38 -3.94
CA PHE A 105 5.96 6.15 -2.63
C PHE A 105 4.44 6.09 -2.76
N THR A 106 3.91 4.87 -2.79
CA THR A 106 2.47 4.61 -2.99
C THR A 106 1.62 5.12 -1.83
N ASN A 107 2.20 5.21 -0.61
CA ASN A 107 1.53 5.78 0.55
C ASN A 107 1.06 7.23 0.32
N GLU A 108 1.85 8.06 -0.37
CA GLU A 108 1.45 9.45 -0.68
C GLU A 108 0.22 9.49 -1.58
N THR A 109 0.19 8.62 -2.61
CA THR A 109 -0.98 8.53 -3.51
C THR A 109 -2.22 8.06 -2.75
N MET A 110 -2.07 7.07 -1.87
CA MET A 110 -3.17 6.56 -1.05
C MET A 110 -3.67 7.60 -0.05
N GLU A 111 -2.79 8.28 0.65
CA GLU A 111 -3.15 9.35 1.61
C GLU A 111 -3.88 10.51 0.91
N ASN A 112 -3.48 10.87 -0.31
CA ASN A 112 -4.16 11.88 -1.10
C ASN A 112 -5.56 11.44 -1.53
N MET A 113 -5.77 10.17 -1.93
CA MET A 113 -7.09 9.63 -2.24
C MET A 113 -8.02 9.65 -1.03
N VAL A 114 -7.50 9.36 0.17
CA VAL A 114 -8.28 9.43 1.41
C VAL A 114 -8.61 10.86 1.81
N SER A 115 -7.64 11.79 1.65
CA SER A 115 -7.80 13.18 2.11
C SER A 115 -8.61 14.05 1.13
N PHE A 116 -8.55 13.76 -0.16
CA PHE A 116 -9.16 14.55 -1.23
C PHE A 116 -9.95 13.68 -2.21
N PRO A 117 -10.90 12.85 -1.76
CA PRO A 117 -11.55 11.83 -2.58
C PRO A 117 -12.28 12.39 -3.80
N ALA A 118 -12.83 13.60 -3.69
CA ALA A 118 -13.51 14.27 -4.80
C ALA A 118 -12.59 14.52 -6.01
N SER A 119 -11.28 14.70 -5.78
CA SER A 119 -10.28 14.90 -6.82
C SER A 119 -9.87 13.59 -7.53
N TYR A 120 -10.35 12.46 -7.03
CA TYR A 120 -10.03 11.12 -7.52
C TYR A 120 -11.28 10.41 -8.08
N GLY A 121 -11.90 11.01 -9.10
CA GLY A 121 -13.07 10.43 -9.78
C GLY A 121 -14.36 10.49 -8.98
N GLY A 122 -14.46 11.41 -7.99
CA GLY A 122 -15.66 11.59 -7.21
C GLY A 122 -15.94 10.45 -6.24
N MET A 123 -14.90 9.84 -5.66
CA MET A 123 -15.07 8.86 -4.59
C MET A 123 -15.89 9.47 -3.45
N THR A 124 -16.90 8.76 -2.99
CA THR A 124 -17.79 9.19 -1.92
C THR A 124 -17.56 8.42 -0.62
N ASN A 125 -16.89 7.27 -0.70
CA ASN A 125 -16.54 6.45 0.46
C ASN A 125 -15.08 6.00 0.39
N VAL A 126 -14.30 6.39 1.40
CA VAL A 126 -12.88 6.04 1.56
C VAL A 126 -12.62 5.27 2.87
N THR A 127 -13.69 4.82 3.53
CA THR A 127 -13.64 4.19 4.86
C THR A 127 -14.07 2.75 4.87
N ASP A 128 -15.00 2.37 3.99
CA ASP A 128 -15.65 1.07 4.01
C ASP A 128 -15.30 0.26 2.75
N ALA A 129 -15.50 -1.05 2.82
CA ALA A 129 -15.38 -1.95 1.68
C ALA A 129 -16.60 -1.81 0.75
N ALA A 130 -16.37 -1.81 -0.56
CA ALA A 130 -17.43 -1.81 -1.57
C ALA A 130 -18.12 -3.17 -1.66
N CYS A 131 -17.38 -4.27 -1.45
CA CYS A 131 -17.93 -5.61 -1.54
C CYS A 131 -18.53 -6.08 -0.22
N ASP A 132 -19.70 -6.69 -0.30
CA ASP A 132 -20.36 -7.33 0.81
C ASP A 132 -19.61 -8.63 1.18
N LYS A 133 -19.05 -8.69 2.37
CA LYS A 133 -18.30 -9.86 2.86
C LYS A 133 -19.13 -11.14 2.96
N THR A 134 -20.46 -11.02 3.02
CA THR A 134 -21.36 -12.21 3.05
C THR A 134 -21.50 -12.82 1.67
N LEU A 135 -21.43 -11.99 0.61
CA LEU A 135 -21.52 -12.42 -0.79
C LEU A 135 -20.14 -12.67 -1.42
N ALA A 136 -19.13 -11.92 -0.98
CA ALA A 136 -17.75 -11.97 -1.44
C ALA A 136 -16.78 -12.10 -0.25
N PRO A 137 -16.62 -13.29 0.35
CA PRO A 137 -15.69 -13.52 1.45
C PRO A 137 -14.23 -13.19 1.13
N THR A 138 -13.86 -13.23 -0.15
CA THR A 138 -12.52 -12.86 -0.63
C THR A 138 -12.62 -11.85 -1.76
N VAL A 139 -11.54 -11.07 -1.98
CA VAL A 139 -11.47 -10.09 -3.08
C VAL A 139 -11.68 -10.74 -4.46
N LEU A 140 -11.33 -12.00 -4.63
CA LEU A 140 -11.54 -12.74 -5.88
C LEU A 140 -13.02 -12.95 -6.25
N GLN A 141 -13.91 -12.85 -5.27
CA GLN A 141 -15.36 -12.98 -5.44
C GLN A 141 -16.05 -11.61 -5.52
N CYS A 142 -15.27 -10.52 -5.38
CA CYS A 142 -15.78 -9.15 -5.46
C CYS A 142 -16.08 -8.79 -6.92
N THR A 143 -17.36 -8.72 -7.26
CA THR A 143 -17.87 -8.39 -8.59
C THR A 143 -18.92 -7.28 -8.48
N SER A 144 -19.44 -6.80 -9.62
CA SER A 144 -20.56 -5.83 -9.63
C SER A 144 -21.80 -6.31 -8.87
N ASP A 145 -22.00 -7.63 -8.81
CA ASP A 145 -23.20 -8.25 -8.23
C ASP A 145 -23.07 -8.50 -6.72
N THR A 146 -21.84 -8.33 -6.18
CA THR A 146 -21.53 -8.52 -4.75
C THR A 146 -21.20 -7.25 -4.02
N LEU A 147 -21.51 -6.10 -4.61
CA LEU A 147 -21.31 -4.78 -3.96
C LEU A 147 -22.39 -4.55 -2.90
N VAL A 148 -22.01 -3.80 -1.85
CA VAL A 148 -23.01 -3.28 -0.89
C VAL A 148 -23.94 -2.31 -1.59
N THR A 149 -25.16 -2.17 -1.08
CA THR A 149 -26.17 -1.29 -1.67
C THR A 149 -25.65 0.14 -1.83
N GLY A 150 -25.74 0.68 -3.04
CA GLY A 150 -25.29 2.02 -3.38
C GLY A 150 -23.80 2.15 -3.72
N ALA A 151 -23.01 1.10 -3.58
CA ALA A 151 -21.62 1.09 -4.03
C ALA A 151 -21.54 0.91 -5.55
N THR A 152 -20.51 1.52 -6.14
CA THR A 152 -20.11 1.31 -7.54
C THR A 152 -18.60 1.07 -7.60
N SER A 153 -18.10 0.61 -8.73
CA SER A 153 -16.67 0.40 -8.96
C SER A 153 -15.81 1.68 -8.84
N THR A 154 -16.45 2.86 -8.82
CA THR A 154 -15.78 4.17 -8.77
C THR A 154 -16.07 4.97 -7.51
N SER A 155 -17.16 4.65 -6.78
CA SER A 155 -17.59 5.44 -5.62
C SER A 155 -16.85 5.11 -4.33
N TYR A 156 -16.22 3.95 -4.24
CA TYR A 156 -15.47 3.49 -3.07
C TYR A 156 -13.98 3.40 -3.35
N LEU A 157 -13.15 3.74 -2.35
CA LEU A 157 -11.70 3.55 -2.44
C LEU A 157 -11.30 2.08 -2.27
N TRP A 158 -11.98 1.35 -1.41
CA TRP A 158 -11.64 -0.03 -1.04
C TRP A 158 -12.61 -1.02 -1.67
N ALA A 159 -12.08 -2.05 -2.33
CA ALA A 159 -12.89 -3.17 -2.82
C ALA A 159 -13.29 -4.09 -1.65
N ASP A 160 -12.32 -4.47 -0.84
CA ASP A 160 -12.50 -5.26 0.39
C ASP A 160 -11.84 -4.56 1.59
N ASP A 161 -11.44 -5.30 2.61
CA ASP A 161 -10.83 -4.73 3.81
C ASP A 161 -9.39 -4.23 3.60
N ARG A 162 -8.71 -4.57 2.51
CA ARG A 162 -7.27 -4.28 2.29
C ARG A 162 -6.92 -3.84 0.88
N HIS A 163 -7.74 -4.15 -0.11
CA HIS A 163 -7.43 -3.91 -1.51
C HIS A 163 -8.16 -2.68 -2.04
N PRO A 164 -7.45 -1.79 -2.77
CA PRO A 164 -8.10 -0.70 -3.47
C PRO A 164 -9.12 -1.20 -4.49
N SER A 165 -10.14 -0.41 -4.74
CA SER A 165 -11.10 -0.63 -5.82
C SER A 165 -10.44 -0.49 -7.20
N PRO A 166 -11.13 -0.86 -8.29
CA PRO A 166 -10.63 -0.60 -9.64
C PRO A 166 -10.25 0.86 -9.89
N ASN A 167 -11.02 1.80 -9.33
CA ASN A 167 -10.72 3.23 -9.43
C ASN A 167 -9.43 3.58 -8.65
N GLY A 168 -9.27 3.08 -7.43
CA GLY A 168 -8.04 3.26 -6.65
C GLY A 168 -6.81 2.72 -7.39
N HIS A 169 -6.90 1.52 -7.96
CA HIS A 169 -5.83 0.93 -8.77
C HIS A 169 -5.52 1.76 -10.02
N ALA A 170 -6.53 2.34 -10.69
CA ALA A 170 -6.31 3.18 -11.86
C ALA A 170 -5.47 4.43 -11.51
N TYR A 171 -5.73 5.08 -10.38
CA TYR A 171 -4.94 6.23 -9.93
C TYR A 171 -3.51 5.84 -9.53
N ILE A 172 -3.32 4.72 -8.83
CA ILE A 172 -1.98 4.20 -8.52
C ILE A 172 -1.21 3.91 -9.81
N GLY A 173 -1.85 3.25 -10.79
CA GLY A 173 -1.25 2.95 -12.08
C GLY A 173 -0.90 4.22 -12.88
N ALA A 174 -1.77 5.22 -12.89
CA ALA A 174 -1.51 6.51 -13.53
C ALA A 174 -0.33 7.25 -12.87
N ALA A 175 -0.24 7.24 -11.54
CA ALA A 175 0.89 7.81 -10.81
C ALA A 175 2.21 7.10 -11.16
N ALA A 176 2.19 5.76 -11.22
CA ALA A 176 3.35 4.95 -11.63
C ALA A 176 3.80 5.28 -13.06
N ALA A 177 2.86 5.36 -14.01
CA ALA A 177 3.15 5.73 -15.38
C ALA A 177 3.71 7.16 -15.50
N ASN A 178 3.21 8.10 -14.72
CA ASN A 178 3.73 9.47 -14.67
C ASN A 178 5.14 9.52 -14.08
N GLN A 179 5.43 8.71 -13.05
CA GLN A 179 6.76 8.64 -12.45
C GLN A 179 7.80 8.17 -13.46
N THR A 180 7.50 7.15 -14.27
CA THR A 180 8.43 6.66 -15.32
C THR A 180 8.66 7.66 -16.43
N ARG A 181 7.68 8.51 -16.75
CA ARG A 181 7.82 9.55 -17.78
C ARG A 181 8.62 10.76 -17.29
N ARG A 182 8.49 11.13 -16.02
CA ARG A 182 9.16 12.30 -15.42
C ARG A 182 10.61 12.02 -15.03
N ASN A 183 10.91 10.79 -14.71
CA ASN A 183 12.26 10.33 -14.34
C ASN A 183 12.68 9.23 -15.34
N PRO A 184 13.02 9.60 -16.59
CA PRO A 184 13.56 8.65 -17.54
C PRO A 184 14.92 8.18 -17.03
N PHE A 185 15.03 6.94 -16.71
CA PHE A 185 16.22 6.24 -16.27
C PHE A 185 16.67 5.25 -17.33
#